data_e62dea487dc48741372386da404c0b2d
#
_entry.id   e62dea487dc48741372386da404c0b2d
#
_cell.length_a   1.000
_cell.length_b   1.000
_cell.length_c   1.000
_cell.angle_alpha   90.00
_cell.angle_beta   90.00
_cell.angle_gamma   90.00
#
_symmetry.space_group_name_H-M   'P 1'
#
loop_
_entity.id
_entity.type
_entity.pdbx_description
1 polymer ?
#
loop_
_entity_poly.entity_id
_entity_poly.type
_entity_poly.pdbx_seq_one_letter_code
_entity_poly.pdbx_strand_id
1 'polypeptide(L)'
;MSGKVMKKLAKPMLFAAAFIWGSSFFIMKDTLDSMPVQYLLAIRFTTGAVLLGLVCWKKWRPFMKPDYLWRGGLMGLCLYLAYAIQTYGLERTTSSKNAFLTAVYCVLVPFFHWAFSRVRPDKFNILAAVLCVAGVGLVSLNGDLSINIGDLLTLLCAVFYALHIVVTAKVSPERDISLLTVFQFAFAALFAWIGGLLTEDFPA
;
A
#
# COMPACT_ATOMS: atom_id res chain seq x y z
N MET A 1 -12.28 24.13 -10.32
CA MET A 1 -12.17 23.44 -11.64
C MET A 1 -13.51 22.78 -11.95
N SER A 2 -14.03 22.96 -13.18
CA SER A 2 -15.31 22.36 -13.60
C SER A 2 -15.23 20.82 -13.58
N GLY A 3 -16.28 20.12 -13.11
CA GLY A 3 -16.30 18.65 -13.02
C GLY A 3 -16.05 17.93 -14.35
N LYS A 4 -16.30 18.59 -15.50
CA LYS A 4 -15.94 18.06 -16.83
C LYS A 4 -14.44 18.01 -17.07
N VAL A 5 -13.66 18.98 -16.57
CA VAL A 5 -12.20 19.02 -16.69
C VAL A 5 -11.59 17.93 -15.79
N MET A 6 -12.10 17.75 -14.57
CA MET A 6 -11.66 16.68 -13.67
C MET A 6 -11.87 15.28 -14.27
N LYS A 7 -13.02 15.03 -14.90
CA LYS A 7 -13.29 13.75 -15.57
C LYS A 7 -12.35 13.47 -16.75
N LYS A 8 -11.96 14.50 -17.52
CA LYS A 8 -11.00 14.35 -18.62
C LYS A 8 -9.58 14.08 -18.14
N LEU A 9 -9.17 14.66 -17.00
CA LEU A 9 -7.84 14.49 -16.42
C LEU A 9 -7.71 13.21 -15.59
N ALA A 10 -8.81 12.59 -15.16
CA ALA A 10 -8.76 11.41 -14.30
C ALA A 10 -7.96 10.23 -14.92
N LYS A 11 -8.20 9.93 -16.21
CA LYS A 11 -7.49 8.82 -16.88
C LYS A 11 -5.99 9.07 -17.01
N PRO A 12 -5.50 10.22 -17.54
CA PRO A 12 -4.07 10.48 -17.61
C PRO A 12 -3.42 10.58 -16.21
N MET A 13 -4.13 11.09 -15.20
CA MET A 13 -3.63 11.11 -13.82
C MET A 13 -3.48 9.71 -13.23
N LEU A 14 -4.44 8.81 -13.47
CA LEU A 14 -4.34 7.41 -13.06
C LEU A 14 -3.18 6.69 -13.76
N PHE A 15 -2.99 6.93 -15.05
CA PHE A 15 -1.87 6.38 -15.79
C PHE A 15 -0.53 6.89 -15.24
N ALA A 16 -0.39 8.19 -15.01
CA ALA A 16 0.80 8.77 -14.39
C ALA A 16 1.07 8.21 -12.99
N ALA A 17 0.02 8.06 -12.16
CA ALA A 17 0.15 7.45 -10.84
C ALA A 17 0.62 6.00 -10.91
N ALA A 18 0.06 5.20 -11.84
CA ALA A 18 0.48 3.81 -12.05
C ALA A 18 1.94 3.71 -12.54
N PHE A 19 2.36 4.62 -13.44
CA PHE A 19 3.73 4.68 -13.91
C PHE A 19 4.71 5.05 -12.79
N ILE A 20 4.40 6.08 -12.00
CA ILE A 20 5.22 6.50 -10.85
C ILE A 20 5.29 5.39 -9.81
N TRP A 21 4.17 4.74 -9.52
CA TRP A 21 4.14 3.64 -8.55
C TRP A 21 4.93 2.43 -9.06
N GLY A 22 4.74 2.04 -10.33
CA GLY A 22 5.49 0.93 -10.94
C GLY A 22 7.01 1.18 -10.96
N SER A 23 7.45 2.39 -11.34
CA SER A 23 8.88 2.75 -11.33
C SER A 23 9.48 2.77 -9.92
N SER A 24 8.66 3.04 -8.89
CA SER A 24 9.14 3.07 -7.50
C SER A 24 9.69 1.73 -7.01
N PHE A 25 9.27 0.59 -7.58
CA PHE A 25 9.80 -0.72 -7.21
C PHE A 25 11.29 -0.87 -7.58
N PHE A 26 11.70 -0.34 -8.73
CA PHE A 26 13.10 -0.36 -9.14
C PHE A 26 13.94 0.54 -8.25
N ILE A 27 13.49 1.79 -8.02
CA ILE A 27 14.19 2.75 -7.15
C ILE A 27 14.31 2.20 -5.72
N MET A 28 13.24 1.59 -5.20
CA MET A 28 13.28 0.98 -3.86
C MET A 28 14.25 -0.19 -3.80
N LYS A 29 14.30 -1.04 -4.83
CA LYS A 29 15.23 -2.17 -4.87
C LYS A 29 16.68 -1.71 -4.79
N ASP A 30 17.05 -0.71 -5.59
CA ASP A 30 18.40 -0.14 -5.58
C ASP A 30 18.73 0.54 -4.24
N THR A 31 17.75 1.21 -3.62
CA THR A 31 17.94 1.87 -2.32
C THR A 31 18.16 0.88 -1.19
N LEU A 32 17.57 -0.32 -1.26
CA LEU A 32 17.72 -1.38 -0.25
C LEU A 32 19.16 -1.91 -0.16
N ASP A 33 19.99 -1.69 -1.17
CA ASP A 33 21.43 -2.06 -1.12
C ASP A 33 22.22 -1.16 -0.13
N SER A 34 21.68 0.02 0.19
CA SER A 34 22.37 1.01 1.04
C SER A 34 21.57 1.44 2.29
N MET A 35 20.28 1.08 2.38
CA MET A 35 19.40 1.53 3.47
C MET A 35 18.50 0.40 3.96
N PRO A 36 18.44 0.15 5.29
CA PRO A 36 17.53 -0.84 5.87
C PRO A 36 16.06 -0.53 5.59
N VAL A 37 15.24 -1.58 5.53
CA VAL A 37 13.84 -1.52 5.11
C VAL A 37 13.01 -0.52 5.91
N GLN A 38 13.13 -0.55 7.24
CA GLN A 38 12.30 0.27 8.12
C GLN A 38 12.66 1.75 8.01
N TYR A 39 13.94 2.09 7.92
CA TYR A 39 14.38 3.48 7.75
C TYR A 39 13.98 4.05 6.39
N LEU A 40 14.06 3.24 5.32
CA LEU A 40 13.56 3.62 4.00
C LEU A 40 12.06 3.97 4.05
N LEU A 41 11.26 3.13 4.70
CA LEU A 41 9.82 3.36 4.85
C LEU A 41 9.53 4.55 5.76
N ALA A 42 10.27 4.73 6.85
CA ALA A 42 10.12 5.84 7.77
C ALA A 42 10.34 7.18 7.07
N ILE A 43 11.43 7.32 6.32
CA ILE A 43 11.73 8.53 5.53
C ILE A 43 10.65 8.77 4.48
N ARG A 44 10.25 7.72 3.74
CA ARG A 44 9.24 7.81 2.69
C ARG A 44 7.89 8.29 3.22
N PHE A 45 7.39 7.68 4.31
CA PHE A 45 6.12 8.06 4.90
C PHE A 45 6.18 9.42 5.61
N THR A 46 7.30 9.75 6.26
CA THR A 46 7.51 11.08 6.86
C THR A 46 7.46 12.16 5.78
N THR A 47 8.19 11.97 4.69
CA THR A 47 8.19 12.91 3.57
C THR A 47 6.78 13.08 2.98
N GLY A 48 6.06 11.96 2.77
CA GLY A 48 4.68 11.99 2.30
C GLY A 48 3.73 12.72 3.26
N ALA A 49 3.84 12.47 4.56
CA ALA A 49 3.03 13.12 5.59
C ALA A 49 3.30 14.63 5.64
N VAL A 50 4.56 15.05 5.61
CA VAL A 50 4.96 16.47 5.64
C VAL A 50 4.47 17.19 4.39
N LEU A 51 4.77 16.67 3.19
CA LEU A 51 4.38 17.31 1.94
C LEU A 51 2.87 17.44 1.80
N LEU A 52 2.13 16.35 2.06
CA LEU A 52 0.67 16.38 2.01
C LEU A 52 0.08 17.27 3.13
N GLY A 53 0.68 17.26 4.31
CA GLY A 53 0.33 18.12 5.42
C GLY A 53 0.47 19.60 5.07
N LEU A 54 1.55 19.99 4.41
CA LEU A 54 1.76 21.36 3.92
C LEU A 54 0.71 21.75 2.85
N VAL A 55 0.36 20.85 1.93
CA VAL A 55 -0.70 21.09 0.93
C VAL A 55 -2.06 21.27 1.62
N CYS A 56 -2.32 20.51 2.67
CA CYS A 56 -3.60 20.53 3.37
C CYS A 56 -3.64 21.51 4.56
N TRP A 57 -2.62 22.34 4.78
CA TRP A 57 -2.48 23.16 5.98
C TRP A 57 -3.70 24.04 6.30
N LYS A 58 -4.39 24.58 5.27
CA LYS A 58 -5.61 25.37 5.44
C LYS A 58 -6.81 24.58 6.01
N LYS A 59 -6.75 23.26 5.95
CA LYS A 59 -7.81 22.36 6.40
C LYS A 59 -7.55 21.80 7.81
N TRP A 60 -6.51 22.25 8.51
CA TRP A 60 -6.02 21.65 9.76
C TRP A 60 -6.97 21.78 10.96
N ARG A 61 -7.95 22.69 10.94
CA ARG A 61 -8.91 22.85 12.06
C ARG A 61 -9.66 21.57 12.47
N PRO A 62 -10.04 20.65 11.55
CA PRO A 62 -10.63 19.36 11.92
C PRO A 62 -9.65 18.35 12.53
N PHE A 63 -8.33 18.60 12.45
CA PHE A 63 -7.28 17.70 12.93
C PHE A 63 -7.37 17.36 14.44
N MET A 64 -7.86 18.26 15.23
CA MET A 64 -7.95 18.09 16.67
C MET A 64 -9.08 17.14 17.10
N LYS A 65 -9.81 16.56 16.15
CA LYS A 65 -10.88 15.61 16.49
C LYS A 65 -10.29 14.21 16.68
N PRO A 66 -10.53 13.54 17.82
CA PRO A 66 -10.07 12.19 18.10
C PRO A 66 -10.45 11.18 17.01
N ASP A 67 -11.54 11.44 16.28
CA ASP A 67 -12.05 10.63 15.20
C ASP A 67 -11.07 10.48 14.02
N TYR A 68 -10.31 11.52 13.67
CA TYR A 68 -9.27 11.45 12.63
C TYR A 68 -8.04 10.67 13.11
N LEU A 69 -7.71 10.74 14.41
CA LEU A 69 -6.56 10.04 14.96
C LEU A 69 -6.73 8.51 14.87
N TRP A 70 -7.84 7.97 15.39
CA TRP A 70 -8.01 6.52 15.41
C TRP A 70 -8.22 5.94 14.00
N ARG A 71 -8.94 6.66 13.11
CA ARG A 71 -9.13 6.25 11.70
C ARG A 71 -7.82 6.29 10.93
N GLY A 72 -7.07 7.38 11.04
CA GLY A 72 -5.74 7.51 10.46
C GLY A 72 -4.75 6.49 11.02
N GLY A 73 -4.81 6.22 12.34
CA GLY A 73 -3.99 5.20 12.98
C GLY A 73 -4.27 3.78 12.45
N LEU A 74 -5.56 3.42 12.34
CA LEU A 74 -5.96 2.12 11.79
C LEU A 74 -5.54 1.97 10.31
N MET A 75 -5.81 2.98 9.49
CA MET A 75 -5.37 3.00 8.10
C MET A 75 -3.83 2.97 7.99
N GLY A 76 -3.14 3.73 8.84
CA GLY A 76 -1.68 3.80 8.89
C GLY A 76 -1.05 2.47 9.28
N LEU A 77 -1.63 1.76 10.25
CA LEU A 77 -1.16 0.42 10.64
C LEU A 77 -1.28 -0.58 9.49
N CYS A 78 -2.46 -0.64 8.84
CA CYS A 78 -2.65 -1.54 7.70
C CYS A 78 -1.69 -1.21 6.56
N LEU A 79 -1.49 0.08 6.28
CA LEU A 79 -0.58 0.54 5.24
C LEU A 79 0.87 0.19 5.58
N TYR A 80 1.31 0.46 6.80
CA TYR A 80 2.66 0.13 7.27
C TYR A 80 2.94 -1.37 7.14
N LEU A 81 2.04 -2.23 7.63
CA LEU A 81 2.21 -3.69 7.51
C LEU A 81 2.29 -4.14 6.06
N ALA A 82 1.42 -3.59 5.18
CA ALA A 82 1.46 -3.89 3.76
C ALA A 82 2.82 -3.53 3.15
N TYR A 83 3.30 -2.30 3.39
CA TYR A 83 4.58 -1.83 2.84
C TYR A 83 5.79 -2.51 3.47
N ALA A 84 5.81 -2.74 4.78
CA ALA A 84 6.93 -3.40 5.44
C ALA A 84 7.12 -4.82 4.90
N ILE A 85 6.05 -5.62 4.86
CA ILE A 85 6.10 -6.99 4.34
C ILE A 85 6.45 -7.00 2.85
N GLN A 86 5.90 -6.05 2.05
CA GLN A 86 6.24 -5.88 0.63
C GLN A 86 7.73 -5.60 0.44
N THR A 87 8.29 -4.68 1.23
CA THR A 87 9.68 -4.25 1.06
C THR A 87 10.65 -5.33 1.50
N TYR A 88 10.37 -6.06 2.59
CA TYR A 88 11.12 -7.28 2.95
C TYR A 88 11.00 -8.38 1.88
N GLY A 89 9.86 -8.47 1.20
CA GLY A 89 9.69 -9.33 0.04
C GLY A 89 10.54 -8.86 -1.14
N LEU A 90 10.53 -7.55 -1.42
CA LEU A 90 11.30 -6.93 -2.51
C LEU A 90 12.82 -7.14 -2.34
N GLU A 91 13.33 -7.07 -1.12
CA GLU A 91 14.71 -7.36 -0.80
C GLU A 91 15.15 -8.76 -1.30
N ARG A 92 14.24 -9.73 -1.27
CA ARG A 92 14.48 -11.17 -1.53
C ARG A 92 13.95 -11.69 -2.87
N THR A 93 13.35 -10.82 -3.70
CA THR A 93 12.86 -11.16 -5.03
C THR A 93 13.17 -10.04 -6.04
N THR A 94 12.75 -10.19 -7.28
CA THR A 94 12.93 -9.15 -8.31
C THR A 94 11.84 -8.08 -8.23
N SER A 95 12.17 -6.85 -8.64
CA SER A 95 11.20 -5.74 -8.70
C SER A 95 9.95 -6.09 -9.53
N SER A 96 10.15 -6.79 -10.66
CA SER A 96 9.05 -7.19 -11.54
C SER A 96 8.14 -8.23 -10.89
N LYS A 97 8.69 -9.26 -10.23
CA LYS A 97 7.90 -10.26 -9.49
C LYS A 97 7.15 -9.61 -8.33
N ASN A 98 7.84 -8.78 -7.53
CA ASN A 98 7.23 -8.10 -6.39
C ASN A 98 6.07 -7.20 -6.83
N ALA A 99 6.24 -6.42 -7.91
CA ALA A 99 5.17 -5.58 -8.45
C ALA A 99 3.96 -6.41 -8.92
N PHE A 100 4.21 -7.50 -9.67
CA PHE A 100 3.16 -8.37 -10.17
C PHE A 100 2.39 -9.08 -9.04
N LEU A 101 3.13 -9.68 -8.09
CA LEU A 101 2.53 -10.41 -6.97
C LEU A 101 1.78 -9.47 -6.02
N THR A 102 2.28 -8.25 -5.82
CA THR A 102 1.55 -7.23 -5.05
C THR A 102 0.17 -6.97 -5.66
N ALA A 103 0.05 -6.87 -6.99
CA ALA A 103 -1.21 -6.57 -7.67
C ALA A 103 -2.33 -7.60 -7.43
N VAL A 104 -2.01 -8.76 -6.86
CA VAL A 104 -2.99 -9.77 -6.39
C VAL A 104 -3.99 -9.16 -5.40
N TYR A 105 -3.63 -8.08 -4.68
CA TYR A 105 -4.56 -7.40 -3.79
C TYR A 105 -5.86 -6.97 -4.49
N CYS A 106 -5.79 -6.60 -5.77
CA CYS A 106 -6.97 -6.19 -6.55
C CYS A 106 -8.04 -7.30 -6.60
N VAL A 107 -7.59 -8.55 -6.66
CA VAL A 107 -8.47 -9.72 -6.68
C VAL A 107 -8.96 -10.07 -5.27
N LEU A 108 -8.16 -9.82 -4.24
CA LEU A 108 -8.53 -10.09 -2.85
C LEU A 108 -9.57 -9.11 -2.30
N VAL A 109 -9.57 -7.85 -2.77
CA VAL A 109 -10.48 -6.80 -2.26
C VAL A 109 -11.95 -7.21 -2.27
N PRO A 110 -12.56 -7.75 -3.34
CA PRO A 110 -13.96 -8.16 -3.32
C PRO A 110 -14.27 -9.24 -2.27
N PHE A 111 -13.34 -10.15 -2.00
CA PHE A 111 -13.52 -11.21 -1.00
C PHE A 111 -13.43 -10.66 0.43
N PHE A 112 -12.48 -9.75 0.70
CA PHE A 112 -12.44 -9.03 1.97
C PHE A 112 -13.67 -8.15 2.15
N HIS A 113 -14.10 -7.44 1.09
CA HIS A 113 -15.33 -6.65 1.14
C HIS A 113 -16.54 -7.53 1.48
N TRP A 114 -16.64 -8.72 0.89
CA TRP A 114 -17.68 -9.69 1.24
C TRP A 114 -17.64 -10.10 2.71
N ALA A 115 -16.48 -10.42 3.24
CA ALA A 115 -16.32 -10.80 4.65
C ALA A 115 -16.82 -9.70 5.61
N PHE A 116 -16.56 -8.42 5.30
CA PHE A 116 -16.93 -7.29 6.15
C PHE A 116 -18.33 -6.72 5.90
N SER A 117 -18.82 -6.76 4.66
CA SER A 117 -20.06 -6.09 4.24
C SER A 117 -21.15 -7.06 3.81
N ARG A 118 -20.89 -8.36 3.80
CA ARG A 118 -21.82 -9.45 3.40
C ARG A 118 -22.28 -9.36 1.93
N VAL A 119 -21.66 -8.51 1.11
CA VAL A 119 -21.93 -8.42 -0.34
C VAL A 119 -21.10 -9.47 -1.07
N ARG A 120 -21.74 -10.46 -1.65
CA ARG A 120 -21.04 -11.57 -2.33
C ARG A 120 -20.32 -11.11 -3.58
N PRO A 121 -19.09 -11.63 -3.84
CA PRO A 121 -18.40 -11.46 -5.11
C PRO A 121 -19.24 -11.98 -6.27
N ASP A 122 -19.19 -11.33 -7.42
CA ASP A 122 -19.83 -11.80 -8.62
C ASP A 122 -18.99 -12.88 -9.36
N LYS A 123 -19.56 -13.44 -10.43
CA LYS A 123 -18.89 -14.48 -11.21
C LYS A 123 -17.59 -13.98 -11.88
N PHE A 124 -17.51 -12.69 -12.20
CA PHE A 124 -16.30 -12.11 -12.80
C PHE A 124 -15.18 -11.97 -11.78
N ASN A 125 -15.51 -11.64 -10.52
CA ASN A 125 -14.54 -11.64 -9.42
C ASN A 125 -13.96 -13.04 -9.18
N ILE A 126 -14.80 -14.08 -9.25
CA ILE A 126 -14.37 -15.48 -9.09
C ILE A 126 -13.46 -15.88 -10.27
N LEU A 127 -13.85 -15.57 -11.51
CA LEU A 127 -13.02 -15.83 -12.69
C LEU A 127 -11.68 -15.11 -12.60
N ALA A 128 -11.69 -13.83 -12.20
CA ALA A 128 -10.45 -13.05 -11.98
C ALA A 128 -9.54 -13.71 -10.94
N ALA A 129 -10.11 -14.26 -9.84
CA ALA A 129 -9.35 -14.96 -8.82
C ALA A 129 -8.66 -16.22 -9.38
N VAL A 130 -9.38 -17.02 -10.18
CA VAL A 130 -8.80 -18.22 -10.82
C VAL A 130 -7.67 -17.85 -11.77
N LEU A 131 -7.87 -16.85 -12.63
CA LEU A 131 -6.84 -16.36 -13.55
C LEU A 131 -5.64 -15.78 -12.81
N CYS A 132 -5.87 -15.09 -11.69
CA CYS A 132 -4.80 -14.55 -10.86
C CYS A 132 -3.96 -15.66 -10.23
N VAL A 133 -4.58 -16.70 -9.68
CA VAL A 133 -3.86 -17.85 -9.10
C VAL A 133 -3.01 -18.55 -10.17
N ALA A 134 -3.56 -18.76 -11.37
CA ALA A 134 -2.81 -19.31 -12.50
C ALA A 134 -1.62 -18.41 -12.87
N GLY A 135 -1.82 -17.09 -12.96
CA GLY A 135 -0.75 -16.12 -13.23
C GLY A 135 0.34 -16.10 -12.16
N VAL A 136 -0.04 -16.14 -10.89
CA VAL A 136 0.90 -16.26 -9.76
C VAL A 136 1.73 -17.53 -9.87
N GLY A 137 1.09 -18.67 -10.18
CA GLY A 137 1.80 -19.93 -10.41
C GLY A 137 2.85 -19.81 -11.52
N LEU A 138 2.48 -19.22 -12.65
CA LEU A 138 3.40 -19.05 -13.79
C LEU A 138 4.59 -18.12 -13.49
N VAL A 139 4.40 -17.11 -12.65
CA VAL A 139 5.45 -16.12 -12.33
C VAL A 139 6.33 -16.56 -11.15
N SER A 140 5.74 -17.23 -10.15
CA SER A 140 6.44 -17.57 -8.89
C SER A 140 7.15 -18.90 -8.97
N LEU A 141 6.64 -19.86 -9.75
CA LEU A 141 7.27 -21.17 -9.87
C LEU A 141 8.52 -21.07 -10.76
N ASN A 142 9.66 -21.37 -10.18
CA ASN A 142 10.90 -21.60 -10.93
C ASN A 142 10.88 -23.01 -11.57
N GLY A 143 11.86 -23.31 -12.41
CA GLY A 143 11.93 -24.61 -13.09
C GLY A 143 11.98 -25.83 -12.14
N ASP A 144 12.37 -25.63 -10.89
CA ASP A 144 12.40 -26.63 -9.81
C ASP A 144 11.12 -26.63 -8.94
N LEU A 145 10.09 -25.84 -9.32
CA LEU A 145 8.85 -25.64 -8.58
C LEU A 145 9.04 -25.06 -7.16
N SER A 146 10.18 -24.45 -6.86
CA SER A 146 10.42 -23.79 -5.60
C SER A 146 9.80 -22.38 -5.56
N ILE A 147 9.19 -22.04 -4.43
CA ILE A 147 8.67 -20.70 -4.16
C ILE A 147 9.72 -19.95 -3.33
N ASN A 148 10.17 -18.80 -3.82
CA ASN A 148 11.07 -17.94 -3.08
C ASN A 148 10.34 -17.30 -1.88
N ILE A 149 11.02 -17.20 -0.73
CA ILE A 149 10.47 -16.53 0.46
C ILE A 149 10.06 -15.07 0.18
N GLY A 150 10.75 -14.37 -0.71
CA GLY A 150 10.41 -13.02 -1.14
C GLY A 150 9.07 -12.96 -1.89
N ASP A 151 8.78 -13.96 -2.72
CA ASP A 151 7.50 -14.11 -3.42
C ASP A 151 6.37 -14.38 -2.42
N LEU A 152 6.61 -15.24 -1.41
CA LEU A 152 5.63 -15.53 -0.35
C LEU A 152 5.33 -14.30 0.51
N LEU A 153 6.35 -13.54 0.92
CA LEU A 153 6.16 -12.28 1.63
C LEU A 153 5.38 -11.28 0.78
N THR A 154 5.65 -11.22 -0.52
CA THR A 154 4.93 -10.33 -1.44
C THR A 154 3.45 -10.74 -1.59
N LEU A 155 3.13 -12.03 -1.63
CA LEU A 155 1.74 -12.50 -1.59
C LEU A 155 1.07 -12.16 -0.26
N LEU A 156 1.79 -12.27 0.85
CA LEU A 156 1.27 -11.87 2.16
C LEU A 156 1.00 -10.36 2.23
N CYS A 157 1.84 -9.52 1.64
CA CYS A 157 1.59 -8.08 1.61
C CYS A 157 0.31 -7.73 0.85
N ALA A 158 -0.05 -8.49 -0.21
CA ALA A 158 -1.29 -8.29 -0.94
C ALA A 158 -2.53 -8.45 -0.06
N VAL A 159 -2.48 -9.32 0.95
CA VAL A 159 -3.56 -9.47 1.96
C VAL A 159 -3.72 -8.17 2.76
N PHE A 160 -2.61 -7.59 3.23
CA PHE A 160 -2.65 -6.33 3.98
C PHE A 160 -3.04 -5.13 3.13
N TYR A 161 -2.64 -5.08 1.85
CA TYR A 161 -3.14 -4.05 0.92
C TYR A 161 -4.65 -4.17 0.69
N ALA A 162 -5.17 -5.38 0.48
CA ALA A 162 -6.61 -5.60 0.34
C ALA A 162 -7.36 -5.18 1.61
N LEU A 163 -6.84 -5.53 2.79
CA LEU A 163 -7.39 -5.11 4.08
C LEU A 163 -7.36 -3.58 4.22
N HIS A 164 -6.24 -2.93 3.90
CA HIS A 164 -6.10 -1.49 3.92
C HIS A 164 -7.16 -0.79 3.05
N ILE A 165 -7.40 -1.28 1.82
CA ILE A 165 -8.40 -0.73 0.91
C ILE A 165 -9.80 -0.83 1.50
N VAL A 166 -10.17 -2.01 2.04
CA VAL A 166 -11.49 -2.24 2.63
C VAL A 166 -11.68 -1.43 3.92
N VAL A 167 -10.66 -1.35 4.77
CA VAL A 167 -10.67 -0.51 5.98
C VAL A 167 -10.83 0.95 5.58
N THR A 168 -10.05 1.44 4.62
CA THR A 168 -10.14 2.81 4.13
C THR A 168 -11.54 3.13 3.63
N ALA A 169 -12.13 2.27 2.81
CA ALA A 169 -13.49 2.45 2.31
C ALA A 169 -14.54 2.50 3.45
N LYS A 170 -14.30 1.78 4.54
CA LYS A 170 -15.22 1.71 5.69
C LYS A 170 -15.08 2.90 6.65
N VAL A 171 -13.86 3.41 6.85
CA VAL A 171 -13.61 4.47 7.86
C VAL A 171 -13.55 5.88 7.28
N SER A 172 -13.49 6.05 5.96
CA SER A 172 -13.40 7.36 5.31
C SER A 172 -14.73 8.08 5.01
N PRO A 173 -15.95 7.45 5.00
CA PRO A 173 -17.17 8.15 4.67
C PRO A 173 -17.37 9.41 5.54
N GLU A 174 -17.87 10.48 4.91
CA GLU A 174 -18.12 11.78 5.55
C GLU A 174 -16.89 12.48 6.13
N ARG A 175 -15.69 12.09 5.75
CA ARG A 175 -14.42 12.68 6.21
C ARG A 175 -13.63 13.24 5.02
N ASP A 176 -12.81 14.25 5.30
CA ASP A 176 -11.84 14.74 4.31
C ASP A 176 -10.75 13.68 4.13
N ILE A 177 -10.76 13.01 2.97
CA ILE A 177 -9.83 11.94 2.65
C ILE A 177 -8.37 12.43 2.63
N SER A 178 -8.13 13.69 2.23
CA SER A 178 -6.77 14.24 2.22
C SER A 178 -6.20 14.33 3.63
N LEU A 179 -7.02 14.75 4.60
CA LEU A 179 -6.62 14.81 6.00
C LEU A 179 -6.41 13.41 6.59
N LEU A 180 -7.32 12.46 6.30
CA LEU A 180 -7.12 11.07 6.72
C LEU A 180 -5.82 10.49 6.15
N THR A 181 -5.46 10.85 4.90
CA THR A 181 -4.21 10.40 4.28
C THR A 181 -2.98 11.00 4.98
N VAL A 182 -3.04 12.25 5.44
CA VAL A 182 -1.95 12.84 6.24
C VAL A 182 -1.74 12.04 7.53
N PHE A 183 -2.83 11.75 8.28
CA PHE A 183 -2.74 10.94 9.50
C PHE A 183 -2.26 9.52 9.22
N GLN A 184 -2.77 8.89 8.17
CA GLN A 184 -2.34 7.57 7.74
C GLN A 184 -0.83 7.51 7.50
N PHE A 185 -0.27 8.49 6.78
CA PHE A 185 1.17 8.55 6.53
C PHE A 185 1.97 8.87 7.80
N ALA A 186 1.45 9.75 8.65
CA ALA A 186 2.11 10.07 9.92
C ALA A 186 2.19 8.84 10.85
N PHE A 187 1.10 8.07 10.97
CA PHE A 187 1.12 6.83 11.75
C PHE A 187 1.96 5.74 11.10
N ALA A 188 1.92 5.59 9.77
CA ALA A 188 2.78 4.64 9.08
C ALA A 188 4.26 4.99 9.27
N ALA A 189 4.63 6.28 9.21
CA ALA A 189 5.96 6.77 9.55
C ALA A 189 6.35 6.43 10.99
N LEU A 190 5.46 6.71 11.95
CA LEU A 190 5.69 6.40 13.36
C LEU A 190 5.99 4.91 13.58
N PHE A 191 5.19 4.01 13.00
CA PHE A 191 5.40 2.57 13.10
C PHE A 191 6.71 2.14 12.43
N ALA A 192 7.06 2.73 11.28
CA ALA A 192 8.32 2.44 10.61
C ALA A 192 9.54 2.94 11.41
N TRP A 193 9.47 4.13 12.01
CA TRP A 193 10.53 4.63 12.91
C TRP A 193 10.70 3.73 14.14
N ILE A 194 9.60 3.33 14.77
CA ILE A 194 9.65 2.39 15.92
C ILE A 194 10.24 1.05 15.46
N GLY A 195 9.80 0.52 14.31
CA GLY A 195 10.34 -0.72 13.75
C GLY A 195 11.84 -0.63 13.50
N GLY A 196 12.32 0.45 12.85
CA GLY A 196 13.74 0.67 12.58
C GLY A 196 14.58 0.72 13.86
N LEU A 197 14.15 1.53 14.83
CA LEU A 197 14.86 1.67 16.11
C LEU A 197 14.93 0.39 16.93
N LEU A 198 13.98 -0.53 16.75
CA LEU A 198 13.92 -1.79 17.50
C LEU A 198 14.60 -2.97 16.79
N THR A 199 14.70 -2.95 15.46
CA THR A 199 15.06 -4.16 14.68
C THR A 199 16.23 -3.97 13.71
N GLU A 200 16.64 -2.74 13.44
CA GLU A 200 17.64 -2.43 12.41
C GLU A 200 18.70 -1.46 12.97
N ASP A 201 19.94 -1.63 12.52
CA ASP A 201 21.01 -0.67 12.84
C ASP A 201 20.78 0.65 12.08
N PHE A 202 21.14 1.76 12.71
CA PHE A 202 21.01 3.07 12.07
C PHE A 202 21.97 3.14 10.87
N PRO A 203 21.47 3.56 9.68
CA PRO A 203 22.33 3.67 8.50
C PRO A 203 23.43 4.71 8.76
N ALA A 204 24.68 4.29 8.48
CA ALA A 204 25.88 5.13 8.68
C ALA A 204 26.01 6.22 7.62
#